data_de7cb4d2d7d7ec14207f2d33b67bda1d
#
_entry.id   de7cb4d2d7d7ec14207f2d33b67bda1d
#
_cell.length_a   1.000
_cell.length_b   1.000
_cell.length_c   1.000
_cell.angle_alpha   90.00
_cell.angle_beta   90.00
_cell.angle_gamma   90.00
#
_symmetry.space_group_name_H-M   'P 1'
#
loop_
_entity.id
_entity.type
_entity.pdbx_description
1 polymer ?
#
loop_
_entity_poly.entity_id
_entity_poly.type
_entity_poly.pdbx_seq_one_letter_code
_entity_poly.pdbx_strand_id
1 'polypeptide(L)'
;ISQRYGVACRALNCLELSEGDINTVLKDVLYEFPVKELDLFLPPWVDALAQDHPIKSALYTAIREGASDLYRIRDVEQTVRSIKECEEVSDARVTSIDLGTGLAAAVLDLPRALFYHTLSQQSGFQIQDDGDLVSLLTQLAGVKAAYDKVADALKEVEETGYGIVVPSIDSLVLEEPEIVRQGGRYGVRLKASAPSIHMIRADIE
;
A
#
# COMPACT_ATOMS: atom_id res chain seq x y z
N ILE A 1 6.91 -49.14 -6.29
CA ILE A 1 6.02 -48.46 -7.25
C ILE A 1 6.14 -46.95 -7.02
N SER A 2 5.95 -46.46 -5.81
CA SER A 2 6.03 -45.02 -5.51
C SER A 2 7.34 -44.39 -5.99
N GLN A 3 8.50 -44.98 -5.65
CA GLN A 3 9.81 -44.49 -6.12
C GLN A 3 10.03 -44.58 -7.64
N ARG A 4 9.39 -45.55 -8.30
CA ARG A 4 9.57 -45.74 -9.77
C ARG A 4 8.70 -44.82 -10.62
N TYR A 5 7.53 -44.49 -10.15
CA TYR A 5 6.53 -43.74 -10.90
C TYR A 5 6.21 -42.35 -10.34
N GLY A 6 6.80 -41.99 -9.19
CA GLY A 6 6.59 -40.69 -8.57
C GLY A 6 5.14 -40.46 -8.10
N VAL A 7 4.38 -41.53 -7.85
CA VAL A 7 2.97 -41.48 -7.41
C VAL A 7 2.83 -41.92 -5.97
N ALA A 8 1.87 -41.37 -5.26
CA ALA A 8 1.55 -41.82 -3.91
C ALA A 8 1.02 -43.24 -3.97
N CYS A 9 1.53 -44.14 -3.10
CA CYS A 9 1.08 -45.51 -2.99
C CYS A 9 0.69 -45.75 -1.54
N ARG A 10 -0.53 -46.25 -1.32
CA ARG A 10 -1.06 -46.55 -0.01
C ARG A 10 -1.51 -48.02 0.03
N ALA A 11 -1.09 -48.73 1.06
CA ALA A 11 -1.61 -50.06 1.33
C ALA A 11 -2.94 -49.95 2.09
N LEU A 12 -3.99 -50.58 1.59
CA LEU A 12 -5.31 -50.58 2.19
C LEU A 12 -5.77 -52.01 2.45
N ASN A 13 -6.36 -52.27 3.62
CA ASN A 13 -7.04 -53.50 3.91
C ASN A 13 -8.51 -53.38 3.50
N CYS A 14 -8.87 -53.98 2.36
CA CYS A 14 -10.23 -53.86 1.83
C CYS A 14 -11.29 -54.58 2.73
N LEU A 15 -10.88 -55.41 3.63
CA LEU A 15 -11.81 -56.10 4.56
C LEU A 15 -12.17 -55.25 5.79
N GLU A 16 -11.31 -54.26 6.11
CA GLU A 16 -11.45 -53.39 7.28
C GLU A 16 -11.41 -51.91 6.85
N LEU A 17 -11.94 -51.60 5.67
CA LEU A 17 -11.89 -50.27 5.13
C LEU A 17 -12.77 -49.30 5.95
N SER A 18 -12.15 -48.32 6.59
CA SER A 18 -12.84 -47.27 7.34
C SER A 18 -13.19 -46.07 6.48
N GLU A 19 -14.15 -45.25 6.92
CA GLU A 19 -14.47 -43.96 6.28
C GLU A 19 -13.23 -43.04 6.23
N GLY A 20 -12.37 -43.09 7.27
CA GLY A 20 -11.12 -42.37 7.32
C GLY A 20 -10.14 -42.77 6.21
N ASP A 21 -10.06 -44.05 5.89
CA ASP A 21 -9.21 -44.56 4.80
C ASP A 21 -9.72 -44.06 3.45
N ILE A 22 -11.03 -44.10 3.23
CA ILE A 22 -11.68 -43.62 2.00
C ILE A 22 -11.40 -42.10 1.82
N ASN A 23 -11.63 -41.31 2.87
CA ASN A 23 -11.38 -39.86 2.84
C ASN A 23 -9.91 -39.56 2.57
N THR A 24 -9.00 -40.35 3.09
CA THR A 24 -7.56 -40.17 2.87
C THR A 24 -7.18 -40.48 1.44
N VAL A 25 -7.70 -41.58 0.87
CA VAL A 25 -7.48 -41.87 -0.58
C VAL A 25 -8.05 -40.82 -1.47
N LEU A 26 -9.27 -40.34 -1.21
CA LEU A 26 -9.89 -39.26 -1.98
C LEU A 26 -9.03 -37.99 -1.92
N LYS A 27 -8.52 -37.66 -0.76
CA LYS A 27 -7.62 -36.53 -0.56
C LYS A 27 -6.33 -36.69 -1.36
N ASP A 28 -5.68 -37.86 -1.28
CA ASP A 28 -4.47 -38.16 -2.07
C ASP A 28 -4.73 -38.02 -3.59
N VAL A 29 -5.90 -38.46 -4.08
CA VAL A 29 -6.28 -38.31 -5.48
C VAL A 29 -6.49 -36.84 -5.86
N LEU A 30 -7.17 -36.06 -5.02
CA LEU A 30 -7.42 -34.64 -5.26
C LEU A 30 -6.12 -33.82 -5.29
N TYR A 31 -5.13 -34.21 -4.49
CA TYR A 31 -3.80 -33.57 -4.52
C TYR A 31 -3.03 -33.79 -5.83
N GLU A 32 -3.38 -34.84 -6.61
CA GLU A 32 -2.80 -35.08 -7.94
C GLU A 32 -3.48 -34.26 -9.06
N PHE A 33 -4.60 -33.58 -8.76
CA PHE A 33 -5.28 -32.75 -9.75
C PHE A 33 -4.45 -31.50 -10.08
N PRO A 34 -4.60 -30.97 -11.32
CA PRO A 34 -3.89 -29.76 -11.73
C PRO A 34 -4.34 -28.58 -10.85
N VAL A 35 -3.38 -27.76 -10.46
CA VAL A 35 -3.69 -26.43 -9.92
C VAL A 35 -4.20 -25.55 -11.03
N LYS A 36 -5.28 -24.82 -10.77
CA LYS A 36 -5.87 -23.88 -11.73
C LYS A 36 -5.32 -22.48 -11.57
N GLU A 37 -5.16 -22.07 -10.33
CA GLU A 37 -4.70 -20.72 -10.00
C GLU A 37 -4.06 -20.72 -8.60
N LEU A 38 -2.98 -19.96 -8.44
CA LEU A 38 -2.34 -19.69 -7.16
C LEU A 38 -2.27 -18.19 -6.97
N ASP A 39 -3.12 -17.67 -6.07
CA ASP A 39 -3.11 -16.27 -5.68
C ASP A 39 -2.00 -16.02 -4.66
N LEU A 40 -1.10 -15.08 -4.98
CA LEU A 40 -0.01 -14.67 -4.10
C LEU A 40 -0.28 -13.25 -3.59
N PHE A 41 -0.50 -13.12 -2.28
CA PHE A 41 -0.72 -11.85 -1.63
C PHE A 41 0.60 -11.27 -1.10
N LEU A 42 0.96 -10.12 -1.60
CA LEU A 42 2.11 -9.31 -1.20
C LEU A 42 1.66 -8.11 -0.38
N PRO A 43 2.54 -7.53 0.47
CA PRO A 43 2.25 -6.25 1.10
C PRO A 43 1.95 -5.16 0.07
N PRO A 44 0.87 -4.35 0.26
CA PRO A 44 0.40 -3.38 -0.75
C PRO A 44 1.43 -2.32 -1.17
N TRP A 45 2.42 -2.03 -0.32
CA TRP A 45 3.47 -1.08 -0.65
C TRP A 45 4.38 -1.54 -1.81
N VAL A 46 4.46 -2.86 -2.06
CA VAL A 46 5.22 -3.42 -3.20
C VAL A 46 4.60 -2.99 -4.52
N ASP A 47 3.28 -2.89 -4.58
CA ASP A 47 2.57 -2.46 -5.79
C ASP A 47 2.85 -0.99 -6.12
N ALA A 48 3.08 -0.16 -5.09
CA ALA A 48 3.42 1.25 -5.26
C ALA A 48 4.84 1.49 -5.80
N LEU A 49 5.72 0.46 -5.79
CA LEU A 49 7.06 0.56 -6.37
C LEU A 49 7.02 0.65 -7.89
N ALA A 50 7.99 1.34 -8.47
CA ALA A 50 8.19 1.36 -9.92
C ALA A 50 8.40 -0.05 -10.47
N GLN A 51 8.04 -0.29 -11.74
CA GLN A 51 8.09 -1.63 -12.34
C GLN A 51 9.53 -2.19 -12.42
N ASP A 52 10.50 -1.31 -12.56
CA ASP A 52 11.94 -1.61 -12.64
C ASP A 52 12.63 -1.61 -11.26
N HIS A 53 11.86 -1.45 -10.17
CA HIS A 53 12.43 -1.43 -8.82
C HIS A 53 13.07 -2.77 -8.49
N PRO A 54 14.32 -2.81 -7.94
CA PRO A 54 15.08 -4.05 -7.69
C PRO A 54 14.30 -5.08 -6.88
N ILE A 55 13.65 -4.66 -5.79
CA ILE A 55 12.84 -5.53 -4.92
C ILE A 55 11.70 -6.17 -5.72
N LYS A 56 10.97 -5.39 -6.53
CA LYS A 56 9.86 -5.89 -7.34
C LYS A 56 10.33 -6.89 -8.38
N SER A 57 11.46 -6.61 -9.02
CA SER A 57 12.09 -7.49 -10.00
C SER A 57 12.58 -8.80 -9.37
N ALA A 58 13.19 -8.74 -8.18
CA ALA A 58 13.65 -9.93 -7.45
C ALA A 58 12.46 -10.82 -7.05
N LEU A 59 11.39 -10.23 -6.48
CA LEU A 59 10.17 -10.96 -6.11
C LEU A 59 9.51 -11.62 -7.32
N TYR A 60 9.35 -10.91 -8.44
CA TYR A 60 8.75 -11.48 -9.64
C TYR A 60 9.59 -12.59 -10.26
N THR A 61 10.93 -12.48 -10.17
CA THR A 61 11.84 -13.53 -10.61
C THR A 61 11.67 -14.77 -9.73
N ALA A 62 11.71 -14.62 -8.41
CA ALA A 62 11.52 -15.71 -7.46
C ALA A 62 10.15 -16.40 -7.62
N ILE A 63 9.08 -15.62 -7.83
CA ILE A 63 7.75 -16.16 -8.11
C ILE A 63 7.73 -16.95 -9.41
N ARG A 64 8.34 -16.43 -10.47
CA ARG A 64 8.40 -17.11 -11.78
C ARG A 64 9.20 -18.41 -11.72
N GLU A 65 10.35 -18.38 -11.05
CA GLU A 65 11.20 -19.56 -10.88
C GLU A 65 10.52 -20.61 -9.99
N GLY A 66 9.95 -20.21 -8.85
CA GLY A 66 9.23 -21.09 -7.95
C GLY A 66 7.99 -21.73 -8.60
N ALA A 67 7.31 -21.00 -9.49
CA ALA A 67 6.14 -21.50 -10.23
C ALA A 67 6.47 -22.37 -11.44
N SER A 68 7.73 -22.52 -11.82
CA SER A 68 8.14 -23.29 -13.00
C SER A 68 7.70 -24.76 -12.97
N ASP A 69 7.67 -25.33 -11.77
CA ASP A 69 7.32 -26.73 -11.51
C ASP A 69 5.92 -26.89 -10.89
N LEU A 70 5.10 -25.84 -10.89
CA LEU A 70 3.75 -25.85 -10.34
C LEU A 70 2.77 -26.43 -11.34
N TYR A 71 2.42 -27.70 -11.16
CA TYR A 71 1.45 -28.40 -12.04
C TYR A 71 0.23 -28.93 -11.29
N ARG A 72 0.43 -29.39 -10.06
CA ARG A 72 -0.58 -30.09 -9.26
C ARG A 72 -0.75 -29.42 -7.92
N ILE A 73 -1.89 -29.67 -7.30
CA ILE A 73 -2.20 -29.09 -5.99
C ILE A 73 -1.14 -29.46 -4.94
N ARG A 74 -0.57 -30.66 -4.99
CA ARG A 74 0.51 -31.08 -4.08
C ARG A 74 1.79 -30.24 -4.22
N ASP A 75 2.00 -29.62 -5.38
CA ASP A 75 3.21 -28.85 -5.65
C ASP A 75 3.14 -27.44 -5.04
N VAL A 76 1.94 -26.97 -4.66
CA VAL A 76 1.70 -25.61 -4.12
C VAL A 76 2.57 -25.30 -2.90
N GLU A 77 2.63 -26.22 -1.93
CA GLU A 77 3.43 -26.00 -0.71
C GLU A 77 4.93 -25.89 -1.02
N GLN A 78 5.41 -26.70 -1.96
CA GLN A 78 6.83 -26.67 -2.37
C GLN A 78 7.14 -25.40 -3.13
N THR A 79 6.25 -24.98 -4.04
CA THR A 79 6.34 -23.69 -4.75
C THR A 79 6.45 -22.52 -3.77
N VAL A 80 5.57 -22.45 -2.78
CA VAL A 80 5.60 -21.38 -1.78
C VAL A 80 6.89 -21.43 -0.93
N ARG A 81 7.39 -22.62 -0.61
CA ARG A 81 8.68 -22.77 0.08
C ARG A 81 9.84 -22.28 -0.77
N SER A 82 9.85 -22.57 -2.05
CA SER A 82 10.89 -22.10 -2.99
C SER A 82 10.89 -20.57 -3.10
N ILE A 83 9.71 -19.95 -3.16
CA ILE A 83 9.59 -18.47 -3.16
C ILE A 83 10.12 -17.87 -1.85
N LYS A 84 9.96 -18.56 -0.72
CA LYS A 84 10.48 -18.11 0.59
C LYS A 84 12.02 -18.07 0.64
N GLU A 85 12.72 -18.75 -0.25
CA GLU A 85 14.20 -18.71 -0.33
C GLU A 85 14.70 -17.36 -0.89
N CYS A 86 13.82 -16.51 -1.42
CA CYS A 86 14.18 -15.16 -1.84
C CYS A 86 14.59 -14.30 -0.64
N GLU A 87 15.70 -13.56 -0.76
CA GLU A 87 16.26 -12.76 0.33
C GLU A 87 15.29 -11.66 0.81
N GLU A 88 14.44 -11.16 -0.07
CA GLU A 88 13.45 -10.13 0.23
C GLU A 88 12.23 -10.66 1.01
N VAL A 89 12.04 -11.99 1.06
CA VAL A 89 10.89 -12.63 1.70
C VAL A 89 11.24 -13.11 3.10
N SER A 90 10.55 -12.60 4.11
CA SER A 90 10.75 -13.05 5.50
C SER A 90 9.95 -14.31 5.83
N ASP A 91 8.74 -14.42 5.29
CA ASP A 91 7.90 -15.59 5.43
C ASP A 91 7.00 -15.79 4.22
N ALA A 92 6.67 -17.05 3.94
CA ALA A 92 5.73 -17.43 2.90
C ALA A 92 4.89 -18.61 3.41
N ARG A 93 3.57 -18.46 3.35
CA ARG A 93 2.65 -19.49 3.85
C ARG A 93 1.44 -19.65 2.96
N VAL A 94 1.03 -20.89 2.75
CA VAL A 94 -0.23 -21.20 2.10
C VAL A 94 -1.37 -20.91 3.08
N THR A 95 -2.35 -20.13 2.65
CA THR A 95 -3.51 -19.74 3.45
C THR A 95 -4.72 -20.61 3.18
N SER A 96 -4.91 -21.03 1.95
CA SER A 96 -6.00 -21.93 1.56
C SER A 96 -5.65 -22.76 0.35
N ILE A 97 -6.22 -23.95 0.29
CA ILE A 97 -6.23 -24.82 -0.88
C ILE A 97 -7.65 -25.37 -1.02
N ASP A 98 -8.29 -25.07 -2.12
CA ASP A 98 -9.59 -25.65 -2.49
C ASP A 98 -9.39 -26.81 -3.46
N LEU A 99 -9.49 -28.02 -2.91
CA LEU A 99 -9.32 -29.26 -3.66
C LEU A 99 -10.42 -29.49 -4.71
N GLY A 100 -11.59 -28.85 -4.58
CA GLY A 100 -12.71 -28.99 -5.50
C GLY A 100 -12.54 -28.12 -6.75
N THR A 101 -11.98 -26.93 -6.61
CA THR A 101 -11.82 -25.97 -7.70
C THR A 101 -10.40 -25.90 -8.26
N GLY A 102 -9.41 -26.40 -7.52
CA GLY A 102 -7.99 -26.28 -7.88
C GLY A 102 -7.41 -24.88 -7.63
N LEU A 103 -8.07 -24.07 -6.80
CA LEU A 103 -7.61 -22.75 -6.41
C LEU A 103 -6.78 -22.85 -5.14
N ALA A 104 -5.68 -22.10 -5.08
CA ALA A 104 -4.87 -21.98 -3.89
C ALA A 104 -4.53 -20.50 -3.63
N ALA A 105 -4.28 -20.19 -2.36
CA ALA A 105 -3.85 -18.85 -1.98
C ALA A 105 -2.67 -18.92 -0.99
N ALA A 106 -1.71 -18.02 -1.14
CA ALA A 106 -0.58 -17.89 -0.24
C ALA A 106 -0.28 -16.43 0.04
N VAL A 107 0.29 -16.17 1.21
CA VAL A 107 0.72 -14.83 1.64
C VAL A 107 2.24 -14.84 1.72
N LEU A 108 2.84 -13.81 1.17
CA LEU A 108 4.27 -13.52 1.23
C LEU A 108 4.47 -12.32 2.15
N ASP A 109 5.18 -12.52 3.25
CA ASP A 109 5.53 -11.45 4.18
C ASP A 109 6.95 -10.96 3.88
N LEU A 110 7.14 -9.64 3.85
CA LEU A 110 8.43 -9.00 3.68
C LEU A 110 8.88 -8.35 4.99
N PRO A 111 10.20 -8.25 5.27
CA PRO A 111 10.69 -7.61 6.48
C PRO A 111 10.25 -6.14 6.56
N ARG A 112 9.74 -5.70 7.70
CA ARG A 112 9.40 -4.28 7.89
C ARG A 112 10.59 -3.35 7.72
N ALA A 113 11.78 -3.81 8.08
CA ALA A 113 13.02 -3.06 7.83
C ALA A 113 13.22 -2.74 6.34
N LEU A 114 12.86 -3.67 5.45
CA LEU A 114 12.93 -3.45 4.00
C LEU A 114 11.96 -2.36 3.55
N PHE A 115 10.76 -2.32 4.12
CA PHE A 115 9.79 -1.25 3.86
C PHE A 115 10.34 0.13 4.24
N TYR A 116 10.86 0.29 5.47
CA TYR A 116 11.39 1.59 5.92
C TYR A 116 12.63 2.01 5.14
N HIS A 117 13.49 1.05 4.81
CA HIS A 117 14.67 1.31 3.97
C HIS A 117 14.26 1.85 2.59
N THR A 118 13.32 1.19 1.96
CA THR A 118 12.79 1.59 0.64
C THR A 118 12.11 2.97 0.71
N LEU A 119 11.30 3.18 1.74
CA LEU A 119 10.63 4.46 1.97
C LEU A 119 11.64 5.60 2.17
N SER A 120 12.69 5.34 2.96
CA SER A 120 13.77 6.31 3.18
C SER A 120 14.53 6.64 1.90
N GLN A 121 14.83 5.64 1.08
CA GLN A 121 15.51 5.85 -0.21
C GLN A 121 14.66 6.68 -1.19
N GLN A 122 13.36 6.41 -1.26
CA GLN A 122 12.48 7.11 -2.20
C GLN A 122 12.12 8.52 -1.75
N SER A 123 11.95 8.73 -0.44
CA SER A 123 11.54 10.03 0.10
C SER A 123 12.70 10.96 0.43
N GLY A 124 13.91 10.42 0.60
CA GLY A 124 15.08 11.16 1.09
C GLY A 124 15.06 11.43 2.60
N PHE A 125 14.04 10.96 3.32
CA PHE A 125 13.95 11.09 4.77
C PHE A 125 14.53 9.87 5.47
N GLN A 126 15.01 10.03 6.69
CA GLN A 126 15.44 8.91 7.52
C GLN A 126 14.23 8.39 8.31
N ILE A 127 13.79 7.17 7.98
CA ILE A 127 12.63 6.51 8.58
C ILE A 127 13.09 5.09 8.96
N GLN A 128 13.07 4.76 10.24
CA GLN A 128 13.53 3.46 10.74
C GLN A 128 12.40 2.63 11.30
N ASP A 129 11.35 3.29 11.79
CA ASP A 129 10.21 2.64 12.42
C ASP A 129 8.88 3.42 12.20
N ASP A 130 7.79 2.88 12.76
CA ASP A 130 6.46 3.49 12.70
C ASP A 130 6.41 4.85 13.41
N GLY A 131 7.22 5.07 14.46
CA GLY A 131 7.30 6.32 15.20
C GLY A 131 7.87 7.45 14.36
N ASP A 132 8.98 7.18 13.67
CA ASP A 132 9.57 8.11 12.71
C ASP A 132 8.60 8.48 11.61
N LEU A 133 7.91 7.46 11.05
CA LEU A 133 6.92 7.67 9.98
C LEU A 133 5.77 8.56 10.46
N VAL A 134 5.20 8.31 11.63
CA VAL A 134 4.11 9.13 12.20
C VAL A 134 4.59 10.55 12.47
N SER A 135 5.79 10.71 13.04
CA SER A 135 6.40 12.03 13.31
C SER A 135 6.56 12.83 12.01
N LEU A 136 7.14 12.19 10.98
CA LEU A 136 7.33 12.80 9.66
C LEU A 136 6.00 13.21 9.02
N LEU A 137 4.99 12.32 9.02
CA LEU A 137 3.68 12.63 8.48
C LEU A 137 3.01 13.80 9.20
N THR A 138 3.17 13.88 10.52
CA THR A 138 2.65 15.00 11.32
C THR A 138 3.33 16.32 10.94
N GLN A 139 4.64 16.31 10.76
CA GLN A 139 5.40 17.49 10.31
C GLN A 139 4.97 17.90 8.88
N LEU A 140 4.89 16.95 7.97
CA LEU A 140 4.46 17.20 6.59
C LEU A 140 3.02 17.71 6.50
N ALA A 141 2.12 17.22 7.36
CA ALA A 141 0.76 17.74 7.45
C ALA A 141 0.73 19.24 7.85
N GLY A 142 1.59 19.63 8.81
CA GLY A 142 1.76 21.03 9.19
C GLY A 142 2.31 21.90 8.05
N VAL A 143 3.34 21.42 7.37
CA VAL A 143 3.94 22.09 6.20
C VAL A 143 2.92 22.20 5.07
N LYS A 144 2.20 21.13 4.77
CA LYS A 144 1.13 21.13 3.76
C LYS A 144 0.04 22.14 4.08
N ALA A 145 -0.45 22.17 5.32
CA ALA A 145 -1.47 23.13 5.74
C ALA A 145 -1.00 24.59 5.64
N ALA A 146 0.29 24.85 5.87
CA ALA A 146 0.87 26.18 5.66
C ALA A 146 1.01 26.51 4.17
N TYR A 147 1.47 25.55 3.37
CA TYR A 147 1.62 25.70 1.92
C TYR A 147 0.27 25.92 1.24
N ASP A 148 -0.76 25.14 1.58
CA ASP A 148 -2.10 25.25 0.98
C ASP A 148 -2.70 26.65 1.15
N LYS A 149 -2.32 27.39 2.22
CA LYS A 149 -2.77 28.78 2.42
C LYS A 149 -2.17 29.77 1.42
N VAL A 150 -1.00 29.47 0.89
CA VAL A 150 -0.24 30.38 0.02
C VAL A 150 -0.10 29.87 -1.42
N ALA A 151 -0.53 28.64 -1.69
CA ALA A 151 -0.32 27.97 -2.97
C ALA A 151 -0.86 28.75 -4.17
N ASP A 152 -2.09 29.28 -4.06
CA ASP A 152 -2.72 30.05 -5.13
C ASP A 152 -1.97 31.37 -5.37
N ALA A 153 -1.58 32.06 -4.30
CA ALA A 153 -0.81 33.30 -4.41
C ALA A 153 0.59 33.06 -5.00
N LEU A 154 1.25 31.93 -4.66
CA LEU A 154 2.53 31.56 -5.28
C LEU A 154 2.38 31.33 -6.78
N LYS A 155 1.34 30.61 -7.21
CA LYS A 155 1.06 30.39 -8.61
C LYS A 155 0.81 31.71 -9.37
N GLU A 156 0.03 32.62 -8.77
CA GLU A 156 -0.19 33.96 -9.33
C GLU A 156 1.13 34.75 -9.48
N VAL A 157 2.03 34.68 -8.48
CA VAL A 157 3.35 35.30 -8.54
C VAL A 157 4.19 34.72 -9.67
N GLU A 158 4.17 33.45 -9.91
CA GLU A 158 4.90 32.81 -11.01
C GLU A 158 4.40 33.26 -12.37
N GLU A 159 3.07 33.41 -12.53
CA GLU A 159 2.42 33.79 -13.81
C GLU A 159 2.45 35.28 -14.05
N THR A 160 2.22 36.12 -13.04
CA THR A 160 1.99 37.57 -13.20
C THR A 160 3.04 38.44 -12.49
N GLY A 161 3.88 37.86 -11.65
CA GLY A 161 4.82 38.59 -10.81
C GLY A 161 4.23 39.12 -9.49
N TYR A 162 2.92 38.93 -9.24
CA TYR A 162 2.24 39.40 -8.05
C TYR A 162 1.11 38.45 -7.66
N GLY A 163 0.97 38.14 -6.34
CA GLY A 163 -0.10 37.30 -5.80
C GLY A 163 -0.55 37.77 -4.42
N ILE A 164 -1.81 37.48 -4.11
CA ILE A 164 -2.42 37.86 -2.82
C ILE A 164 -2.93 36.60 -2.13
N VAL A 165 -2.49 36.40 -0.87
CA VAL A 165 -3.11 35.39 -0.01
C VAL A 165 -4.41 35.95 0.55
N VAL A 166 -5.53 35.37 0.11
CA VAL A 166 -6.86 35.79 0.56
C VAL A 166 -7.04 35.39 2.04
N PRO A 167 -7.43 36.34 2.91
CA PRO A 167 -7.69 36.04 4.31
C PRO A 167 -8.80 34.98 4.48
N SER A 168 -8.61 34.05 5.39
CA SER A 168 -9.68 33.12 5.78
C SER A 168 -10.76 33.83 6.59
N ILE A 169 -11.98 33.30 6.57
CA ILE A 169 -13.11 33.84 7.37
C ILE A 169 -12.72 33.89 8.87
N ASP A 170 -11.96 32.91 9.36
CA ASP A 170 -11.51 32.85 10.75
C ASP A 170 -10.51 33.96 11.13
N SER A 171 -9.89 34.61 10.15
CA SER A 171 -8.95 35.73 10.35
C SER A 171 -9.62 37.10 10.34
N LEU A 172 -10.94 37.14 10.06
CA LEU A 172 -11.72 38.37 10.04
C LEU A 172 -11.95 38.88 11.47
N VAL A 173 -11.53 40.09 11.73
CA VAL A 173 -11.85 40.82 12.97
C VAL A 173 -13.01 41.76 12.67
N LEU A 174 -14.15 41.51 13.30
CA LEU A 174 -15.32 42.39 13.19
C LEU A 174 -15.14 43.57 14.11
N GLU A 175 -15.31 44.79 13.59
CA GLU A 175 -15.37 46.01 14.37
C GLU A 175 -16.76 46.17 15.01
N GLU A 176 -16.88 47.04 16.03
CA GLU A 176 -18.18 47.32 16.65
C GLU A 176 -19.15 47.87 15.60
N PRO A 177 -20.43 47.44 15.60
CA PRO A 177 -21.43 47.92 14.67
C PRO A 177 -21.68 49.41 14.85
N GLU A 178 -21.56 50.19 13.79
CA GLU A 178 -21.87 51.61 13.79
C GLU A 178 -23.32 51.87 13.36
N ILE A 179 -24.06 52.66 14.11
CA ILE A 179 -25.37 53.13 13.68
C ILE A 179 -25.17 54.33 12.75
N VAL A 180 -25.60 54.23 11.50
CA VAL A 180 -25.48 55.30 10.49
C VAL A 180 -26.89 55.82 10.17
N ARG A 181 -27.01 57.16 10.06
CA ARG A 181 -28.23 57.84 9.62
C ARG A 181 -28.02 58.40 8.23
N GLN A 182 -28.91 58.03 7.31
CA GLN A 182 -28.88 58.52 5.95
C GLN A 182 -30.28 58.81 5.45
N GLY A 183 -30.54 60.09 5.09
CA GLY A 183 -31.81 60.49 4.52
C GLY A 183 -33.05 60.19 5.40
N GLY A 184 -32.97 60.33 6.73
CA GLY A 184 -34.05 60.08 7.67
C GLY A 184 -34.27 58.58 8.05
N ARG A 185 -33.44 57.68 7.56
CA ARG A 185 -33.43 56.25 7.88
C ARG A 185 -32.21 55.91 8.72
N TYR A 186 -32.36 54.94 9.59
CA TYR A 186 -31.24 54.37 10.37
C TYR A 186 -30.84 53.03 9.77
N GLY A 187 -29.53 52.81 9.65
CA GLY A 187 -28.92 51.54 9.23
C GLY A 187 -27.81 51.15 10.18
N VAL A 188 -27.36 49.90 10.11
CA VAL A 188 -26.22 49.40 10.83
C VAL A 188 -25.11 49.18 9.80
N ARG A 189 -23.96 49.78 10.02
CA ARG A 189 -22.74 49.53 9.23
C ARG A 189 -21.88 48.52 9.99
N LEU A 190 -21.57 47.43 9.33
CA LEU A 190 -20.62 46.46 9.80
C LEU A 190 -19.29 46.66 9.05
N LYS A 191 -18.20 46.66 9.78
CA LYS A 191 -16.84 46.69 9.23
C LYS A 191 -16.09 45.47 9.68
N ALA A 192 -15.29 44.90 8.81
CA ALA A 192 -14.39 43.82 9.11
C ALA A 192 -13.01 44.15 8.55
N SER A 193 -11.99 43.80 9.27
CA SER A 193 -10.58 43.87 8.83
C SER A 193 -9.93 42.49 8.93
N ALA A 194 -9.01 42.22 8.03
CA ALA A 194 -8.18 41.02 8.08
C ALA A 194 -6.80 41.32 7.53
N PRO A 195 -5.74 40.71 8.10
CA PRO A 195 -4.41 40.81 7.51
C PRO A 195 -4.37 40.06 6.17
N SER A 196 -3.81 40.68 5.14
CA SER A 196 -3.51 40.03 3.87
C SER A 196 -2.00 39.93 3.68
N ILE A 197 -1.54 38.85 3.02
CA ILE A 197 -0.14 38.70 2.65
C ILE A 197 -0.04 38.95 1.13
N HIS A 198 0.86 39.84 0.75
CA HIS A 198 1.13 40.14 -0.64
C HIS A 198 2.50 39.59 -1.00
N MET A 199 2.56 38.84 -2.10
CA MET A 199 3.78 38.27 -2.64
C MET A 199 4.16 38.94 -3.95
N ILE A 200 5.43 39.29 -4.11
CA ILE A 200 5.94 39.98 -5.29
C ILE A 200 7.19 39.26 -5.77
N ARG A 201 7.26 39.01 -7.07
CA ARG A 201 8.49 38.53 -7.71
C ARG A 201 9.42 39.75 -7.93
N ALA A 202 10.62 39.67 -7.39
CA ALA A 202 11.67 40.65 -7.61
C ALA A 202 12.85 39.97 -8.31
N ASP A 203 13.29 40.53 -9.45
CA ASP A 203 14.53 40.15 -10.11
C ASP A 203 15.67 40.98 -9.47
N ILE A 204 16.69 40.28 -8.94
CA ILE A 204 17.86 40.91 -8.34
C ILE A 204 19.01 40.75 -9.33
N GLU A 205 19.58 41.88 -9.78
CA GLU A 205 20.77 41.93 -10.64
C GLU A 205 22.06 41.78 -9.79
#